data_43ff22ea5b2133cd4726af83549c390a
#
_entry.id   43ff22ea5b2133cd4726af83549c390a
#
_cell.length_a   1.000
_cell.length_b   1.000
_cell.length_c   1.000
_cell.angle_alpha   90.00
_cell.angle_beta   90.00
_cell.angle_gamma   90.00
#
_symmetry.space_group_name_H-M   'P 1'
#
loop_
_entity.id
_entity.type
_entity.pdbx_description
1 polymer ?
#
loop_
_entity_poly.entity_id
_entity_poly.type
_entity_poly.pdbx_seq_one_letter_code
_entity_poly.pdbx_strand_id
1 'polypeptide(L)'
;MITETPILPVPYPDSSQAYLSLPVSGDDGFPQAFLLDMNGTVYRLTFSIIYTDPSVIFSSSYASGFFDLPDPDLGLFLNLTVELEALPAPDRLLGVSRLTTGIPIPIGPLRFLFSRIKVAQANLVGPGSFGSEVIGQVAVVNV
;
A
#
# COMPACT_ATOMS: atom_id res chain seq x y z
N MET A 1 -19.51 -13.69 -8.81
CA MET A 1 -19.94 -12.57 -7.95
C MET A 1 -19.52 -12.80 -6.53
N ILE A 2 -18.95 -11.81 -5.94
CA ILE A 2 -18.56 -11.89 -4.54
C ILE A 2 -19.79 -11.76 -3.67
N THR A 3 -19.95 -12.69 -2.74
CA THR A 3 -21.12 -12.73 -1.88
C THR A 3 -20.80 -12.41 -0.42
N GLU A 4 -19.52 -12.31 -0.10
CA GLU A 4 -19.12 -12.00 1.27
C GLU A 4 -19.54 -10.60 1.66
N THR A 5 -19.81 -10.45 2.93
CA THR A 5 -20.06 -9.13 3.49
C THR A 5 -18.79 -8.32 3.46
N PRO A 6 -18.82 -7.09 2.95
CA PRO A 6 -17.65 -6.24 2.99
C PRO A 6 -17.17 -6.02 4.41
N ILE A 7 -15.86 -5.96 4.58
CA ILE A 7 -15.24 -5.74 5.89
C ILE A 7 -15.65 -4.39 6.45
N LEU A 8 -15.65 -3.37 5.59
CA LEU A 8 -16.05 -2.02 5.97
C LEU A 8 -17.11 -1.53 5.00
N PRO A 9 -17.91 -0.54 5.42
CA PRO A 9 -18.79 0.13 4.48
C PRO A 9 -17.99 0.71 3.33
N VAL A 10 -18.44 0.41 2.14
CA VAL A 10 -17.76 0.89 0.95
C VAL A 10 -18.19 2.33 0.70
N PRO A 11 -17.24 3.29 0.65
CA PRO A 11 -17.61 4.72 0.55
C PRO A 11 -18.00 5.16 -0.85
N TYR A 12 -18.04 4.28 -1.84
CA TYR A 12 -18.45 4.61 -3.20
C TYR A 12 -19.56 3.68 -3.65
N PRO A 13 -20.20 3.97 -4.78
CA PRO A 13 -21.48 3.34 -5.13
C PRO A 13 -21.48 1.83 -5.25
N ASP A 14 -20.36 1.22 -5.60
CA ASP A 14 -20.33 -0.22 -5.80
C ASP A 14 -20.12 -0.94 -4.49
N SER A 15 -21.19 -1.07 -3.73
CA SER A 15 -21.15 -1.71 -2.43
C SER A 15 -21.18 -3.22 -2.49
N SER A 16 -21.27 -3.81 -3.68
CA SER A 16 -21.27 -5.27 -3.83
C SER A 16 -19.87 -5.87 -3.67
N GLN A 17 -18.83 -5.06 -3.73
CA GLN A 17 -17.47 -5.55 -3.61
C GLN A 17 -17.08 -5.76 -2.16
N ALA A 18 -16.44 -6.91 -1.89
CA ALA A 18 -15.89 -7.18 -0.58
C ALA A 18 -14.43 -6.73 -0.54
N TYR A 19 -14.10 -5.95 0.47
CA TYR A 19 -12.73 -5.54 0.73
C TYR A 19 -12.06 -6.50 1.69
N LEU A 20 -10.83 -6.86 1.39
CA LEU A 20 -10.00 -7.69 2.26
C LEU A 20 -8.88 -6.85 2.83
N SER A 21 -8.56 -7.08 4.10
CA SER A 21 -7.45 -6.37 4.74
C SER A 21 -6.12 -6.79 4.11
N LEU A 22 -5.27 -5.80 3.86
CA LEU A 22 -3.92 -6.08 3.35
C LEU A 22 -3.00 -6.44 4.50
N PRO A 23 -2.14 -7.46 4.31
CA PRO A 23 -1.21 -7.89 5.35
C PRO A 23 0.08 -7.05 5.38
N VAL A 24 -0.05 -5.73 5.26
CA VAL A 24 1.11 -4.85 5.32
C VAL A 24 1.52 -4.68 6.77
N SER A 25 2.78 -4.92 7.06
CA SER A 25 3.35 -4.68 8.38
C SER A 25 4.30 -3.49 8.31
N GLY A 26 3.88 -2.36 8.88
CA GLY A 26 4.72 -1.18 8.87
C GLY A 26 6.06 -1.39 9.56
N ASP A 27 6.08 -2.23 10.59
CA ASP A 27 7.29 -2.50 11.36
C ASP A 27 8.28 -3.41 10.63
N ASP A 28 7.84 -4.11 9.58
CA ASP A 28 8.78 -4.82 8.72
C ASP A 28 9.61 -3.86 7.87
N GLY A 29 9.20 -2.61 7.81
CA GLY A 29 9.91 -1.58 7.09
C GLY A 29 9.76 -1.68 5.59
N PHE A 30 10.40 -0.77 4.90
CA PHE A 30 10.26 -0.68 3.45
C PHE A 30 11.64 -0.73 2.79
N PRO A 31 11.74 -1.33 1.60
CA PRO A 31 10.63 -1.92 0.83
C PRO A 31 10.18 -3.26 1.39
N GLN A 32 8.94 -3.60 1.13
CA GLN A 32 8.42 -4.94 1.45
C GLN A 32 7.51 -5.40 0.32
N ALA A 33 7.44 -6.71 0.12
CA ALA A 33 6.62 -7.29 -0.92
C ALA A 33 5.98 -8.57 -0.41
N PHE A 34 4.79 -8.87 -0.93
CA PHE A 34 4.13 -10.14 -0.64
C PHE A 34 3.24 -10.52 -1.81
N LEU A 35 2.82 -11.79 -1.81
CA LEU A 35 1.90 -12.30 -2.81
C LEU A 35 0.49 -12.27 -2.26
N LEU A 36 -0.46 -11.95 -3.12
CA LEU A 36 -1.87 -11.87 -2.77
C LEU A 36 -2.68 -12.65 -3.79
N ASP A 37 -3.44 -13.64 -3.32
CA ASP A 37 -4.33 -14.43 -4.16
C ASP A 37 -5.73 -13.84 -4.09
N MET A 38 -6.20 -13.32 -5.22
CA MET A 38 -7.54 -12.76 -5.33
C MET A 38 -8.31 -13.56 -6.36
N ASN A 39 -9.21 -14.38 -5.91
CA ASN A 39 -10.06 -15.22 -6.77
C ASN A 39 -9.25 -16.09 -7.74
N GLY A 40 -8.14 -16.65 -7.26
CA GLY A 40 -7.31 -17.53 -8.06
C GLY A 40 -6.23 -16.87 -8.89
N THR A 41 -6.22 -15.54 -8.91
CA THR A 41 -5.14 -14.78 -9.56
C THR A 41 -4.18 -14.28 -8.51
N VAL A 42 -2.89 -14.59 -8.70
CA VAL A 42 -1.86 -14.20 -7.73
C VAL A 42 -1.17 -12.93 -8.20
N TYR A 43 -1.17 -11.95 -7.33
CA TYR A 43 -0.52 -10.66 -7.57
C TYR A 43 0.65 -10.50 -6.64
N ARG A 44 1.72 -9.87 -7.14
CA ARG A 44 2.82 -9.43 -6.29
C ARG A 44 2.65 -7.95 -6.00
N LEU A 45 2.55 -7.62 -4.73
CA LEU A 45 2.45 -6.24 -4.26
C LEU A 45 3.78 -5.84 -3.66
N THR A 46 4.35 -4.75 -4.12
CA THR A 46 5.61 -4.22 -3.58
C THR A 46 5.37 -2.80 -3.08
N PHE A 47 5.64 -2.60 -1.81
CA PHE A 47 5.52 -1.30 -1.18
C PHE A 47 6.91 -0.72 -0.97
N SER A 48 7.12 0.51 -1.42
CA SER A 48 8.41 1.18 -1.28
C SER A 48 8.20 2.65 -0.93
N ILE A 49 9.23 3.25 -0.37
CA ILE A 49 9.20 4.67 -0.02
C ILE A 49 9.82 5.47 -1.16
N ILE A 50 9.12 6.50 -1.59
CA ILE A 50 9.64 7.50 -2.53
C ILE A 50 9.94 8.76 -1.74
N TYR A 51 11.14 9.30 -1.93
CA TYR A 51 11.55 10.54 -1.29
C TYR A 51 12.36 11.37 -2.29
N THR A 52 12.20 12.70 -2.22
CA THR A 52 12.93 13.59 -3.09
C THR A 52 14.24 14.05 -2.47
N ASP A 53 14.32 14.08 -1.15
CA ASP A 53 15.50 14.47 -0.40
C ASP A 53 15.90 13.36 0.55
N PRO A 54 17.03 12.66 0.30
CA PRO A 54 17.44 11.57 1.17
C PRO A 54 17.78 12.01 2.59
N SER A 55 18.01 13.29 2.84
CA SER A 55 18.33 13.76 4.19
C SER A 55 17.16 13.50 5.16
N VAL A 56 15.94 13.37 4.69
CA VAL A 56 14.80 13.09 5.55
C VAL A 56 14.94 11.75 6.26
N ILE A 57 15.64 10.78 5.63
CA ILE A 57 15.85 9.44 6.20
C ILE A 57 16.93 9.48 7.28
N PHE A 58 17.94 10.29 7.08
CA PHE A 58 19.13 10.29 7.93
C PHE A 58 19.21 11.45 8.92
N SER A 59 18.25 12.37 8.86
CA SER A 59 18.28 13.55 9.72
C SER A 59 17.93 13.19 11.16
N SER A 60 18.75 13.58 12.11
CA SER A 60 18.46 13.38 13.52
C SER A 60 17.23 14.17 13.98
N SER A 61 16.82 15.17 13.22
CA SER A 61 15.60 15.93 13.53
C SER A 61 14.36 15.09 13.50
N TYR A 62 14.38 13.96 12.78
CA TYR A 62 13.23 13.07 12.65
C TYR A 62 13.44 11.73 13.31
N ALA A 63 14.55 11.54 14.04
CA ALA A 63 14.98 10.21 14.48
C ALA A 63 13.97 9.46 15.36
N SER A 64 13.12 10.18 16.10
CA SER A 64 12.08 9.58 16.92
C SER A 64 10.68 9.90 16.39
N GLY A 65 10.60 10.44 15.16
CA GLY A 65 9.34 10.90 14.60
C GLY A 65 8.66 9.87 13.73
N PHE A 66 7.42 10.19 13.44
CA PHE A 66 6.59 9.44 12.52
C PHE A 66 6.14 10.37 11.40
N PHE A 67 5.96 9.79 10.23
CA PHE A 67 5.43 10.53 9.10
C PHE A 67 4.05 9.99 8.74
N ASP A 68 3.09 10.89 8.57
CA ASP A 68 1.80 10.56 7.97
C ASP A 68 1.93 10.77 6.47
N LEU A 69 1.85 9.68 5.72
CA LEU A 69 2.06 9.74 4.27
C LEU A 69 0.72 9.80 3.54
N PRO A 70 0.64 10.50 2.43
CA PRO A 70 1.70 11.22 1.76
C PRO A 70 2.05 12.54 2.47
N ASP A 71 3.31 12.91 2.41
CA ASP A 71 3.76 14.19 2.91
C ASP A 71 4.43 14.95 1.75
N PRO A 72 3.65 15.71 0.98
CA PRO A 72 4.19 16.40 -0.18
C PRO A 72 5.19 17.50 0.16
N ASP A 73 5.09 18.07 1.35
CA ASP A 73 6.05 19.12 1.76
C ASP A 73 7.45 18.54 1.93
N LEU A 74 7.55 17.32 2.38
CA LEU A 74 8.81 16.60 2.51
C LEU A 74 9.14 15.77 1.27
N GLY A 75 8.22 15.69 0.31
CA GLY A 75 8.39 14.85 -0.85
C GLY A 75 8.45 13.37 -0.50
N LEU A 76 7.66 12.95 0.47
CA LEU A 76 7.73 11.61 1.02
C LEU A 76 6.42 10.87 0.76
N PHE A 77 6.51 9.71 0.10
CA PHE A 77 5.33 8.96 -0.33
C PHE A 77 5.55 7.46 -0.15
N LEU A 78 4.47 6.75 0.18
CA LEU A 78 4.45 5.30 0.05
C LEU A 78 3.96 4.96 -1.35
N ASN A 79 4.69 4.10 -2.03
CA ASN A 79 4.42 3.71 -3.41
C ASN A 79 4.07 2.24 -3.48
N LEU A 80 3.08 1.91 -4.29
CA LEU A 80 2.65 0.52 -4.50
C LEU A 80 2.83 0.13 -5.95
N THR A 81 3.54 -0.97 -6.16
CA THR A 81 3.70 -1.61 -7.47
C THR A 81 2.92 -2.92 -7.46
N VAL A 82 2.09 -3.13 -8.47
CA VAL A 82 1.29 -4.35 -8.60
C VAL A 82 1.70 -5.10 -9.86
N GLU A 83 2.00 -6.38 -9.69
CA GLU A 83 2.42 -7.23 -10.78
C GLU A 83 1.63 -8.54 -10.77
N LEU A 84 1.43 -9.13 -11.94
CA LEU A 84 0.89 -10.48 -12.08
C LEU A 84 2.02 -11.48 -11.90
N GLU A 85 1.92 -12.32 -10.89
CA GLU A 85 3.02 -13.24 -10.57
C GLU A 85 3.26 -14.26 -11.68
N ALA A 86 2.21 -14.68 -12.40
CA ALA A 86 2.30 -15.72 -13.41
C ALA A 86 2.98 -15.28 -14.70
N LEU A 87 3.11 -13.97 -14.93
CA LEU A 87 3.67 -13.47 -16.18
C LEU A 87 5.13 -13.06 -16.04
N PRO A 88 5.92 -13.23 -17.12
CA PRO A 88 7.30 -12.70 -17.11
C PRO A 88 7.30 -11.19 -17.32
N ALA A 89 8.40 -10.56 -16.90
CA ALA A 89 8.61 -9.15 -17.24
C ALA A 89 8.84 -9.04 -18.75
N PRO A 90 8.39 -7.97 -19.42
CA PRO A 90 7.74 -6.79 -18.83
C PRO A 90 6.22 -6.90 -18.69
N ASP A 91 5.62 -7.99 -19.13
CA ASP A 91 4.16 -8.10 -19.21
C ASP A 91 3.49 -8.23 -17.84
N ARG A 92 4.27 -8.51 -16.80
CA ARG A 92 3.71 -8.72 -15.45
C ARG A 92 3.26 -7.44 -14.78
N LEU A 93 3.79 -6.29 -15.15
CA LEU A 93 3.47 -5.04 -14.46
C LEU A 93 2.05 -4.58 -14.79
N LEU A 94 1.22 -4.43 -13.79
CA LEU A 94 -0.13 -3.89 -13.93
C LEU A 94 -0.17 -2.38 -13.69
N GLY A 95 0.60 -1.90 -12.74
CA GLY A 95 0.65 -0.47 -12.48
C GLY A 95 1.42 -0.12 -11.23
N VAL A 96 1.66 1.17 -11.10
CA VAL A 96 2.37 1.77 -9.97
C VAL A 96 1.60 3.00 -9.55
N SER A 97 1.45 3.21 -8.25
CA SER A 97 0.75 4.39 -7.74
C SER A 97 1.35 4.86 -6.43
N ARG A 98 1.45 6.17 -6.29
CA ARG A 98 1.67 6.77 -4.99
C ARG A 98 0.38 6.63 -4.20
N LEU A 99 0.48 6.26 -2.93
CA LEU A 99 -0.69 5.98 -2.12
C LEU A 99 -1.13 7.23 -1.37
N THR A 100 -2.45 7.41 -1.33
CA THR A 100 -3.11 8.43 -0.52
C THR A 100 -4.14 7.75 0.35
N THR A 101 -4.57 8.41 1.41
CA THR A 101 -5.58 7.85 2.30
C THR A 101 -6.96 8.38 1.95
N GLY A 102 -7.98 7.56 2.20
CA GLY A 102 -9.38 7.96 2.06
C GLY A 102 -9.93 7.98 0.65
N ILE A 103 -9.11 7.65 -0.35
CA ILE A 103 -9.53 7.68 -1.75
C ILE A 103 -9.22 6.33 -2.37
N PRO A 104 -10.19 5.68 -3.04
CA PRO A 104 -9.92 4.42 -3.73
C PRO A 104 -8.91 4.60 -4.86
N ILE A 105 -7.98 3.66 -4.94
CA ILE A 105 -6.89 3.71 -5.93
C ILE A 105 -7.02 2.49 -6.83
N PRO A 106 -7.39 2.67 -8.11
CA PRO A 106 -7.46 1.54 -9.03
C PRO A 106 -6.09 1.22 -9.62
N ILE A 107 -5.72 -0.05 -9.60
CA ILE A 107 -4.53 -0.54 -10.29
C ILE A 107 -4.94 -1.86 -10.96
N GLY A 108 -5.05 -1.86 -12.29
CA GLY A 108 -5.55 -3.01 -13.02
C GLY A 108 -6.96 -3.39 -12.54
N PRO A 109 -7.21 -4.68 -12.29
CA PRO A 109 -8.52 -5.11 -11.79
C PRO A 109 -8.68 -4.93 -10.29
N LEU A 110 -7.68 -4.40 -9.60
CA LEU A 110 -7.72 -4.22 -8.16
C LEU A 110 -8.05 -2.80 -7.79
N ARG A 111 -8.70 -2.64 -6.65
CA ARG A 111 -8.97 -1.34 -6.08
C ARG A 111 -8.52 -1.35 -4.62
N PHE A 112 -7.70 -0.36 -4.28
CA PHE A 112 -7.11 -0.25 -2.96
C PHE A 112 -7.70 0.94 -2.22
N LEU A 113 -7.84 0.77 -0.92
CA LEU A 113 -8.31 1.86 -0.06
C LEU A 113 -7.49 1.84 1.23
N PHE A 114 -6.77 2.92 1.47
CA PHE A 114 -5.93 3.06 2.66
C PHE A 114 -6.56 4.06 3.61
N SER A 115 -6.66 3.69 4.88
CA SER A 115 -7.20 4.56 5.92
C SER A 115 -6.10 5.21 6.75
N ARG A 116 -4.91 4.59 6.81
CA ARG A 116 -3.81 5.13 7.59
C ARG A 116 -2.49 4.69 7.00
N ILE A 117 -1.57 5.63 6.85
CA ILE A 117 -0.19 5.34 6.44
C ILE A 117 0.71 6.15 7.36
N LYS A 118 1.16 5.54 8.44
CA LYS A 118 2.02 6.16 9.44
C LYS A 118 3.31 5.35 9.52
N VAL A 119 4.43 5.98 9.20
CA VAL A 119 5.71 5.29 9.11
C VAL A 119 6.73 5.98 9.99
N ALA A 120 7.36 5.20 10.87
CA ALA A 120 8.48 5.70 11.68
C ALA A 120 9.68 5.95 10.77
N GLN A 121 10.48 6.96 11.09
CA GLN A 121 11.64 7.30 10.27
C GLN A 121 12.54 6.10 10.01
N ALA A 122 12.80 5.29 11.04
CA ALA A 122 13.68 4.14 10.87
C ALA A 122 13.08 3.06 9.97
N ASN A 123 11.76 2.99 9.87
CA ASN A 123 11.10 2.01 8.98
C ASN A 123 11.10 2.44 7.51
N LEU A 124 11.48 3.68 7.20
CA LEU A 124 11.57 4.13 5.81
C LEU A 124 12.56 3.29 5.00
N VAL A 125 13.57 2.75 5.65
CA VAL A 125 14.62 1.99 4.98
C VAL A 125 14.97 0.69 5.70
N GLY A 126 14.15 0.19 6.59
CA GLY A 126 14.50 -1.05 7.26
C GLY A 126 13.47 -1.55 8.25
N PRO A 127 13.67 -2.78 8.73
CA PRO A 127 12.78 -3.40 9.70
C PRO A 127 13.06 -2.96 11.12
N GLY A 128 12.10 -3.22 11.99
CA GLY A 128 12.21 -2.98 13.42
C GLY A 128 10.86 -2.59 14.00
N SER A 129 10.66 -2.84 15.27
CA SER A 129 9.38 -2.54 15.93
C SER A 129 9.35 -1.10 16.39
N PHE A 130 9.08 -0.20 15.46
CA PHE A 130 9.11 1.23 15.71
C PHE A 130 7.71 1.86 15.80
N GLY A 131 6.64 1.07 15.66
CA GLY A 131 5.27 1.55 15.79
C GLY A 131 4.67 2.12 14.51
N SER A 132 5.21 1.78 13.36
CA SER A 132 4.61 2.14 12.07
C SER A 132 3.29 1.41 11.88
N GLU A 133 2.35 2.06 11.18
CA GLU A 133 1.03 1.49 10.99
C GLU A 133 0.53 1.84 9.59
N VAL A 134 0.33 0.80 8.77
CA VAL A 134 -0.26 0.96 7.44
C VAL A 134 -1.51 0.11 7.40
N ILE A 135 -2.66 0.74 7.25
CA ILE A 135 -3.95 0.08 7.24
C ILE A 135 -4.59 0.29 5.88
N GLY A 136 -4.74 -0.80 5.15
CA GLY A 136 -5.32 -0.76 3.82
C GLY A 136 -6.11 -1.99 3.50
N GLN A 137 -6.93 -1.88 2.48
CA GLN A 137 -7.81 -2.92 2.01
C GLN A 137 -7.75 -3.00 0.49
N VAL A 138 -8.10 -4.16 -0.04
CA VAL A 138 -8.11 -4.39 -1.48
C VAL A 138 -9.38 -5.13 -1.87
N ALA A 139 -9.91 -4.80 -3.05
CA ALA A 139 -11.03 -5.51 -3.64
C ALA A 139 -10.76 -5.73 -5.13
N VAL A 140 -11.36 -6.78 -5.67
CA VAL A 140 -11.39 -6.99 -7.12
C VAL A 140 -12.58 -6.25 -7.68
N VAL A 141 -12.36 -5.45 -8.70
CA VAL A 141 -13.43 -4.71 -9.36
C VAL A 141 -14.18 -5.65 -10.29
N ASN A 142 -15.46 -5.83 -10.02
CA ASN A 142 -16.33 -6.59 -10.92
C ASN A 142 -16.87 -5.66 -11.98
N VAL A 143 -16.49 -5.91 -13.20
CA VAL A 143 -16.96 -5.15 -14.35
C VAL A 143 -17.88 -5.98 -15.22
#